data_1e02cb0eb55b3ae157844abc30d00fe6
#
_entry.id   1e02cb0eb55b3ae157844abc30d00fe6
#
_cell.length_a   1.000
_cell.length_b   1.000
_cell.length_c   1.000
_cell.angle_alpha   90.00
_cell.angle_beta   90.00
_cell.angle_gamma   90.00
#
_symmetry.space_group_name_H-M   'P 1'
#
loop_
_entity.id
_entity.type
_entity.pdbx_description
1 polymer ?
#
loop_
_entity_poly.entity_id
_entity_poly.type
_entity_poly.pdbx_seq_one_letter_code
_entity_poly.pdbx_strand_id
1 'polypeptide(L)'
;VKLYALTSQVINGEMQFYARAKLFYREVPATEEGMMGDYIELSNTDIESSREFLRKFGMGKAGTNRALDCGSGIGRISKHVLLPVFKSVELVDMMENFLAEVPNYLQGKEDRVEMYYCKSLQEFTPAPQRYDVIWIQWVSGYLTDKDLLEFLIRCQGGLKDNGVIILKDNVAREGCILDCLDSSVIRDLNILHSLIEMSGLTILREERQEGFPEQCVPVWMLAL
;
A
#
# COMPACT_ATOMS: atom_id res chain seq x y z
N VAL A 1 1.07 0.59 -24.20
CA VAL A 1 2.35 0.99 -24.81
C VAL A 1 2.72 2.42 -24.44
N LYS A 2 1.80 3.40 -24.60
CA LYS A 2 2.06 4.81 -24.22
C LYS A 2 2.26 5.00 -22.70
N LEU A 3 1.60 4.21 -21.87
CA LEU A 3 1.66 4.30 -20.41
C LEU A 3 3.05 3.96 -19.87
N TYR A 4 3.62 2.82 -20.31
CA TYR A 4 4.97 2.40 -19.91
C TYR A 4 6.05 3.42 -20.32
N ALA A 5 5.85 4.08 -21.46
CA ALA A 5 6.80 5.08 -21.93
C ALA A 5 6.84 6.32 -21.02
N LEU A 6 5.72 6.75 -20.48
CA LEU A 6 5.66 7.93 -19.60
C LEU A 6 6.39 7.70 -18.28
N THR A 7 6.12 6.59 -17.61
CA THR A 7 6.80 6.26 -16.35
C THR A 7 8.28 5.98 -16.57
N SER A 8 8.65 5.27 -17.65
CA SER A 8 10.05 5.00 -17.99
C SER A 8 10.85 6.27 -18.23
N GLN A 9 10.24 7.31 -18.78
CA GLN A 9 10.91 8.61 -18.96
C GLN A 9 11.18 9.31 -17.63
N VAL A 10 10.32 9.11 -16.65
CA VAL A 10 10.42 9.76 -15.34
C VAL A 10 11.43 9.06 -14.43
N ILE A 11 11.45 7.72 -14.39
CA ILE A 11 12.25 6.96 -13.42
C ILE A 11 13.75 6.86 -13.76
N ASN A 12 14.13 7.08 -15.00
CA ASN A 12 15.53 7.09 -15.46
C ASN A 12 16.34 5.84 -15.04
N GLY A 13 15.77 4.67 -15.27
CA GLY A 13 16.42 3.37 -15.01
C GLY A 13 15.84 2.62 -13.81
N GLU A 14 15.39 1.40 -14.05
CA GLU A 14 14.66 0.58 -13.07
C GLU A 14 15.53 0.18 -11.88
N MET A 15 16.76 -0.28 -12.12
CA MET A 15 17.66 -0.70 -11.04
C MET A 15 17.99 0.46 -10.09
N GLN A 16 18.26 1.64 -10.64
CA GLN A 16 18.55 2.83 -9.85
C GLN A 16 17.33 3.33 -9.10
N PHE A 17 16.16 3.25 -9.71
CA PHE A 17 14.88 3.59 -9.08
C PHE A 17 14.67 2.78 -7.79
N TYR A 18 14.78 1.47 -7.85
CA TYR A 18 14.63 0.61 -6.68
C TYR A 18 15.75 0.80 -5.65
N ALA A 19 16.99 0.94 -6.10
CA ALA A 19 18.13 1.14 -5.21
C ALA A 19 18.04 2.44 -4.40
N ARG A 20 17.60 3.51 -5.01
CA ARG A 20 17.43 4.82 -4.35
C ARG A 20 16.35 4.80 -3.28
N ALA A 21 15.23 4.16 -3.55
CA ALA A 21 14.17 3.99 -2.56
C ALA A 21 14.66 3.21 -1.34
N LYS A 22 15.39 2.14 -1.56
CA LYS A 22 15.97 1.32 -0.48
C LYS A 22 16.98 2.12 0.35
N LEU A 23 17.83 2.92 -0.30
CA LEU A 23 18.78 3.79 0.39
C LEU A 23 18.07 4.84 1.25
N PHE A 24 17.00 5.43 0.73
CA PHE A 24 16.18 6.38 1.49
C PHE A 24 15.64 5.75 2.78
N TYR A 25 15.02 4.57 2.68
CA TYR A 25 14.42 3.91 3.82
C TYR A 25 15.40 3.37 4.85
N ARG A 26 16.67 3.17 4.49
CA ARG A 26 17.72 2.82 5.46
C ARG A 26 17.92 3.89 6.53
N GLU A 27 17.69 5.14 6.18
CA GLU A 27 17.85 6.29 7.08
C GLU A 27 16.54 6.65 7.82
N VAL A 28 15.42 6.01 7.48
CA VAL A 28 14.14 6.27 8.13
C VAL A 28 14.05 5.48 9.44
N PRO A 29 13.77 6.17 10.58
CA PRO A 29 13.62 5.46 11.85
C PRO A 29 12.38 4.57 11.87
N ALA A 30 12.47 3.43 12.59
CA ALA A 30 11.37 2.49 12.77
C ALA A 30 10.38 3.00 13.84
N THR A 31 9.78 4.14 13.59
CA THR A 31 8.82 4.83 14.45
C THR A 31 7.61 5.28 13.65
N GLU A 32 6.55 5.65 14.32
CA GLU A 32 5.35 6.17 13.64
C GLU A 32 5.67 7.47 12.88
N GLU A 33 6.47 8.35 13.48
CA GLU A 33 6.99 9.55 12.82
C GLU A 33 7.81 9.19 11.58
N GLY A 34 8.64 8.15 11.65
CA GLY A 34 9.40 7.64 10.51
C GLY A 34 8.49 7.16 9.37
N MET A 35 7.38 6.52 9.69
CA MET A 35 6.42 6.02 8.70
C MET A 35 5.65 7.16 8.03
N MET A 36 5.34 8.23 8.76
CA MET A 36 4.57 9.36 8.27
C MET A 36 5.42 10.51 7.73
N GLY A 37 6.72 10.51 7.99
CA GLY A 37 7.60 11.60 7.60
C GLY A 37 7.16 12.93 8.22
N ASP A 38 7.15 13.99 7.43
CA ASP A 38 6.76 15.34 7.88
C ASP A 38 5.23 15.51 8.12
N TYR A 39 4.44 14.43 7.95
CA TYR A 39 2.98 14.48 8.00
C TYR A 39 2.38 13.66 9.15
N ILE A 40 3.12 13.51 10.25
CA ILE A 40 2.65 12.75 11.42
C ILE A 40 1.31 13.26 11.96
N GLU A 41 1.06 14.54 11.89
CA GLU A 41 -0.20 15.16 12.32
C GLU A 41 -1.41 14.69 11.49
N LEU A 42 -1.19 14.15 10.30
CA LEU A 42 -2.26 13.61 9.45
C LEU A 42 -2.57 12.15 9.72
N SER A 43 -1.81 11.48 10.58
CA SER A 43 -1.94 10.05 10.86
C SER A 43 -3.35 9.69 11.34
N ASN A 44 -3.90 10.43 12.28
CA ASN A 44 -5.25 10.16 12.80
C ASN A 44 -6.33 10.31 11.72
N THR A 45 -6.26 11.36 10.92
CA THR A 45 -7.19 11.59 9.82
C THR A 45 -7.12 10.46 8.78
N ASP A 46 -5.91 10.01 8.44
CA ASP A 46 -5.68 8.87 7.57
C ASP A 46 -6.33 7.59 8.13
N ILE A 47 -6.06 7.30 9.40
CA ILE A 47 -6.58 6.11 10.07
C ILE A 47 -8.12 6.10 10.09
N GLU A 48 -8.73 7.21 10.47
CA GLU A 48 -10.19 7.33 10.53
C GLU A 48 -10.84 7.13 9.17
N SER A 49 -10.32 7.77 8.14
CA SER A 49 -10.81 7.61 6.76
C SER A 49 -10.61 6.21 6.24
N SER A 50 -9.48 5.58 6.56
CA SER A 50 -9.19 4.19 6.18
C SER A 50 -10.14 3.21 6.87
N ARG A 51 -10.42 3.41 8.15
CA ARG A 51 -11.41 2.61 8.91
C ARG A 51 -12.80 2.73 8.30
N GLU A 52 -13.23 3.94 7.99
CA GLU A 52 -14.55 4.18 7.39
C GLU A 52 -14.66 3.53 6.01
N PHE A 53 -13.62 3.64 5.19
CA PHE A 53 -13.58 3.01 3.88
C PHE A 53 -13.64 1.47 4.00
N LEU A 54 -12.87 0.90 4.91
CA LEU A 54 -12.89 -0.55 5.18
C LEU A 54 -14.26 -1.00 5.70
N ARG A 55 -14.89 -0.23 6.59
CA ARG A 55 -16.22 -0.52 7.12
C ARG A 55 -17.27 -0.62 6.00
N LYS A 56 -17.19 0.23 5.00
CA LYS A 56 -18.13 0.21 3.86
C LYS A 56 -17.95 -1.03 2.97
N PHE A 57 -16.75 -1.60 2.89
CA PHE A 57 -16.42 -2.69 1.99
C PHE A 57 -16.02 -3.99 2.67
N GLY A 58 -15.38 -3.91 3.83
CA GLY A 58 -14.86 -5.05 4.54
C GLY A 58 -15.91 -5.84 5.33
N MET A 59 -16.93 -5.15 5.81
CA MET A 59 -17.95 -5.75 6.67
C MET A 59 -19.19 -6.14 5.86
N GLY A 60 -19.33 -7.44 5.55
CA GLY A 60 -20.50 -8.00 4.88
C GLY A 60 -20.28 -8.52 3.46
N LYS A 61 -19.16 -8.20 2.81
CA LYS A 61 -18.80 -8.73 1.47
C LYS A 61 -17.54 -9.56 1.47
N ALA A 62 -16.54 -9.16 2.25
CA ALA A 62 -15.37 -9.98 2.53
C ALA A 62 -15.46 -10.49 3.96
N GLY A 63 -14.85 -11.63 4.26
CA GLY A 63 -14.74 -12.14 5.62
C GLY A 63 -13.86 -11.26 6.50
N THR A 64 -13.73 -11.62 7.76
CA THR A 64 -12.93 -10.88 8.76
C THR A 64 -11.83 -11.75 9.39
N ASN A 65 -11.34 -12.76 8.68
CA ASN A 65 -10.34 -13.67 9.21
C ASN A 65 -8.92 -13.14 9.06
N ARG A 66 -8.51 -12.80 7.84
CA ARG A 66 -7.10 -12.50 7.55
C ARG A 66 -6.95 -11.36 6.56
N ALA A 67 -6.07 -10.42 6.89
CA ALA A 67 -5.67 -9.35 6.01
C ALA A 67 -4.15 -9.39 5.74
N LEU A 68 -3.73 -8.89 4.60
CA LEU A 68 -2.33 -8.69 4.22
C LEU A 68 -2.04 -7.20 4.16
N ASP A 69 -1.02 -6.76 4.88
CA ASP A 69 -0.53 -5.39 4.90
C ASP A 69 0.72 -5.28 4.03
N CYS A 70 0.60 -4.66 2.86
CA CYS A 70 1.66 -4.55 1.87
C CYS A 70 2.43 -3.24 2.03
N GLY A 71 3.77 -3.33 2.15
CA GLY A 71 4.58 -2.18 2.50
C GLY A 71 4.25 -1.71 3.91
N SER A 72 4.19 -2.65 4.83
CA SER A 72 3.63 -2.46 6.18
C SER A 72 4.41 -1.48 7.05
N GLY A 73 5.70 -1.27 6.76
CA GLY A 73 6.57 -0.57 7.68
C GLY A 73 6.59 -1.29 9.03
N ILE A 74 6.42 -0.54 10.11
CA ILE A 74 6.34 -1.09 11.48
C ILE A 74 4.95 -1.65 11.84
N GLY A 75 3.99 -1.61 10.91
CA GLY A 75 2.64 -2.13 11.13
C GLY A 75 1.61 -1.08 11.58
N ARG A 76 1.77 0.18 11.19
CA ARG A 76 0.84 1.26 11.56
C ARG A 76 -0.59 0.96 11.10
N ILE A 77 -0.78 0.56 9.86
CA ILE A 77 -2.10 0.20 9.33
C ILE A 77 -2.61 -1.11 9.96
N SER A 78 -1.75 -2.10 10.14
CA SER A 78 -2.12 -3.33 10.83
C SER A 78 -2.66 -3.03 12.23
N LYS A 79 -1.98 -2.19 13.00
CA LYS A 79 -2.37 -1.83 14.38
C LYS A 79 -3.71 -1.09 14.44
N HIS A 80 -3.86 -0.07 13.61
CA HIS A 80 -4.96 0.89 13.74
C HIS A 80 -6.16 0.60 12.85
N VAL A 81 -5.97 -0.11 11.73
CA VAL A 81 -7.02 -0.33 10.73
C VAL A 81 -7.41 -1.80 10.60
N LEU A 82 -6.43 -2.71 10.49
CA LEU A 82 -6.71 -4.10 10.15
C LEU A 82 -7.02 -4.97 11.39
N LEU A 83 -6.20 -4.94 12.42
CA LEU A 83 -6.42 -5.74 13.63
C LEU A 83 -7.72 -5.43 14.40
N PRO A 84 -8.28 -4.22 14.35
CA PRO A 84 -9.63 -3.99 14.90
C PRO A 84 -10.74 -4.76 14.19
N VAL A 85 -10.54 -5.23 12.96
CA VAL A 85 -11.52 -5.91 12.13
C VAL A 85 -11.19 -7.39 11.93
N PHE A 86 -9.93 -7.70 11.55
CA PHE A 86 -9.51 -9.05 11.18
C PHE A 86 -8.93 -9.81 12.38
N LYS A 87 -9.14 -11.12 12.41
CA LYS A 87 -8.60 -12.00 13.47
C LYS A 87 -7.08 -12.02 13.44
N SER A 88 -6.49 -12.02 12.26
CA SER A 88 -5.05 -12.02 12.06
C SER A 88 -4.63 -11.18 10.87
N VAL A 89 -3.34 -10.81 10.86
CA VAL A 89 -2.71 -10.10 9.75
C VAL A 89 -1.40 -10.80 9.36
N GLU A 90 -0.99 -10.58 8.13
CA GLU A 90 0.36 -10.86 7.66
C GLU A 90 0.93 -9.57 7.08
N LEU A 91 2.22 -9.38 7.26
CA LEU A 91 2.90 -8.16 6.87
C LEU A 91 4.02 -8.47 5.88
N VAL A 92 4.14 -7.64 4.86
CA VAL A 92 5.27 -7.67 3.93
C VAL A 92 5.89 -6.29 3.82
N ASP A 93 7.21 -6.24 4.01
CA ASP A 93 8.01 -5.02 3.84
C ASP A 93 9.43 -5.40 3.43
N MET A 94 10.09 -4.54 2.67
CA MET A 94 11.47 -4.80 2.23
C MET A 94 12.50 -4.52 3.34
N MET A 95 12.13 -3.78 4.38
CA MET A 95 13.04 -3.34 5.44
C MET A 95 12.93 -4.27 6.67
N GLU A 96 13.96 -5.06 6.88
CA GLU A 96 14.02 -6.00 8.01
C GLU A 96 13.89 -5.30 9.37
N ASN A 97 14.51 -4.14 9.53
CA ASN A 97 14.44 -3.37 10.78
C ASN A 97 13.02 -2.89 11.09
N PHE A 98 12.21 -2.59 10.10
CA PHE A 98 10.80 -2.25 10.30
C PHE A 98 10.00 -3.44 10.80
N LEU A 99 10.17 -4.59 10.15
CA LEU A 99 9.48 -5.81 10.56
C LEU A 99 9.93 -6.28 11.96
N ALA A 100 11.19 -6.09 12.30
CA ALA A 100 11.71 -6.41 13.63
C ALA A 100 11.07 -5.57 14.75
N GLU A 101 10.64 -4.35 14.45
CA GLU A 101 9.96 -3.46 15.40
C GLU A 101 8.47 -3.78 15.58
N VAL A 102 7.85 -4.49 14.63
CA VAL A 102 6.40 -4.75 14.66
C VAL A 102 5.91 -5.35 15.99
N PRO A 103 6.55 -6.39 16.57
CA PRO A 103 6.08 -6.95 17.84
C PRO A 103 6.02 -5.92 18.95
N ASN A 104 7.04 -5.08 19.05
CA ASN A 104 7.09 -4.01 20.04
C ASN A 104 6.05 -2.92 19.79
N TYR A 105 5.86 -2.54 18.53
CA TYR A 105 4.91 -1.51 18.14
C TYR A 105 3.44 -1.96 18.36
N LEU A 106 3.12 -3.23 18.10
CA LEU A 106 1.77 -3.76 18.27
C LEU A 106 1.33 -3.96 19.72
N GLN A 107 2.26 -4.03 20.68
CA GLN A 107 2.01 -4.03 22.13
C GLN A 107 0.86 -4.94 22.57
N GLY A 108 1.09 -6.25 22.61
CA GLY A 108 0.12 -7.23 23.10
C GLY A 108 -0.83 -7.79 22.01
N LYS A 109 -0.66 -7.40 20.77
CA LYS A 109 -1.38 -7.95 19.61
C LYS A 109 -0.46 -8.67 18.63
N GLU A 110 0.82 -8.78 18.94
CA GLU A 110 1.85 -9.37 18.09
C GLU A 110 1.60 -10.84 17.80
N ASP A 111 0.93 -11.57 18.66
CA ASP A 111 0.53 -12.97 18.48
C ASP A 111 -0.53 -13.15 17.38
N ARG A 112 -1.19 -12.06 16.97
CA ARG A 112 -2.16 -12.05 15.87
C ARG A 112 -1.51 -11.80 14.50
N VAL A 113 -0.20 -11.63 14.44
CA VAL A 113 0.57 -11.60 13.19
C VAL A 113 1.01 -13.02 12.87
N GLU A 114 0.50 -13.58 11.78
CA GLU A 114 0.80 -14.96 11.41
C GLU A 114 2.12 -15.11 10.64
N MET A 115 2.47 -14.12 9.83
CA MET A 115 3.68 -14.14 9.02
C MET A 115 4.26 -12.75 8.81
N TYR A 116 5.60 -12.70 8.76
CA TYR A 116 6.40 -11.55 8.37
C TYR A 116 7.18 -11.91 7.12
N TYR A 117 6.98 -11.17 6.04
CA TYR A 117 7.68 -11.38 4.78
C TYR A 117 8.64 -10.22 4.53
N CYS A 118 9.94 -10.46 4.65
CA CYS A 118 10.96 -9.45 4.29
C CYS A 118 11.27 -9.53 2.81
N LYS A 119 10.43 -8.88 2.00
CA LYS A 119 10.53 -8.88 0.54
C LYS A 119 10.05 -7.56 -0.04
N SER A 120 10.63 -7.17 -1.17
CA SER A 120 10.07 -6.12 -2.01
C SER A 120 8.82 -6.64 -2.74
N LEU A 121 7.84 -5.76 -2.99
CA LEU A 121 6.57 -6.19 -3.58
C LEU A 121 6.74 -6.75 -5.01
N GLN A 122 7.72 -6.26 -5.78
CA GLN A 122 8.00 -6.80 -7.11
C GLN A 122 8.49 -8.26 -7.08
N GLU A 123 8.94 -8.74 -5.93
CA GLU A 123 9.40 -10.12 -5.74
C GLU A 123 8.45 -10.97 -4.89
N PHE A 124 7.38 -10.37 -4.39
CA PHE A 124 6.45 -11.02 -3.47
C PHE A 124 5.20 -11.53 -4.19
N THR A 125 4.83 -12.76 -3.86
CA THR A 125 3.57 -13.37 -4.31
C THR A 125 2.72 -13.71 -3.09
N PRO A 126 1.54 -13.10 -2.94
CA PRO A 126 0.61 -13.48 -1.86
C PRO A 126 0.23 -14.96 -1.93
N ALA A 127 0.13 -15.61 -0.78
CA ALA A 127 -0.30 -17.00 -0.70
C ALA A 127 -1.71 -17.17 -1.31
N PRO A 128 -1.95 -18.24 -2.08
CA PRO A 128 -3.19 -18.38 -2.85
C PRO A 128 -4.42 -18.51 -1.95
N GLN A 129 -5.48 -17.84 -2.30
CA GLN A 129 -6.81 -17.90 -1.66
C GLN A 129 -6.75 -17.76 -0.13
N ARG A 130 -5.95 -16.83 0.35
CA ARG A 130 -5.65 -16.70 1.77
C ARG A 130 -6.27 -15.50 2.45
N TYR A 131 -6.45 -14.39 1.73
CA TYR A 131 -6.78 -13.11 2.33
C TYR A 131 -8.21 -12.64 2.03
N ASP A 132 -8.87 -12.12 3.06
CA ASP A 132 -10.14 -11.41 2.92
C ASP A 132 -9.92 -10.00 2.39
N VAL A 133 -8.84 -9.35 2.82
CA VAL A 133 -8.41 -8.04 2.32
C VAL A 133 -6.90 -8.02 2.11
N ILE A 134 -6.47 -7.46 1.00
CA ILE A 134 -5.09 -7.06 0.75
C ILE A 134 -5.05 -5.54 0.73
N TRP A 135 -4.34 -4.96 1.70
CA TRP A 135 -4.20 -3.51 1.86
C TRP A 135 -2.87 -3.04 1.32
N ILE A 136 -2.90 -2.10 0.37
CA ILE A 136 -1.72 -1.56 -0.31
C ILE A 136 -1.76 -0.04 -0.12
N GLN A 137 -0.96 0.50 0.79
CA GLN A 137 -0.99 1.93 1.09
C GLN A 137 0.40 2.55 1.04
N TRP A 138 0.51 3.66 0.31
CA TRP A 138 1.72 4.47 0.16
C TRP A 138 2.97 3.66 -0.20
N VAL A 139 2.79 2.70 -1.08
CA VAL A 139 3.85 1.80 -1.55
C VAL A 139 3.81 1.56 -3.04
N SER A 140 2.69 1.76 -3.71
CA SER A 140 2.56 1.53 -5.16
C SER A 140 3.49 2.42 -5.98
N GLY A 141 3.81 3.61 -5.49
CA GLY A 141 4.74 4.54 -6.12
C GLY A 141 6.20 4.09 -6.14
N TYR A 142 6.55 3.06 -5.36
CA TYR A 142 7.88 2.45 -5.36
C TYR A 142 8.00 1.30 -6.37
N LEU A 143 6.97 1.04 -7.16
CA LEU A 143 6.96 0.05 -8.22
C LEU A 143 6.89 0.72 -9.58
N THR A 144 7.61 0.15 -10.57
CA THR A 144 7.40 0.51 -11.97
C THR A 144 5.96 0.17 -12.38
N ASP A 145 5.46 0.74 -13.48
CA ASP A 145 4.12 0.41 -13.98
C ASP A 145 3.98 -1.09 -14.25
N LYS A 146 5.00 -1.68 -14.87
CA LYS A 146 5.04 -3.11 -15.15
C LYS A 146 4.96 -3.93 -13.86
N ASP A 147 5.77 -3.61 -12.87
CA ASP A 147 5.83 -4.36 -11.62
C ASP A 147 4.56 -4.16 -10.78
N LEU A 148 3.97 -2.98 -10.79
CA LEU A 148 2.69 -2.73 -10.14
C LEU A 148 1.56 -3.55 -10.81
N LEU A 149 1.51 -3.55 -12.14
CA LEU A 149 0.54 -4.35 -12.88
C LEU A 149 0.68 -5.83 -12.54
N GLU A 150 1.88 -6.37 -12.59
CA GLU A 150 2.16 -7.78 -12.28
C GLU A 150 1.84 -8.10 -10.82
N PHE A 151 2.13 -7.20 -9.90
CA PHE A 151 1.78 -7.36 -8.49
C PHE A 151 0.27 -7.42 -8.27
N LEU A 152 -0.49 -6.53 -8.90
CA LEU A 152 -1.96 -6.55 -8.81
C LEU A 152 -2.54 -7.86 -9.36
N ILE A 153 -1.98 -8.40 -10.43
CA ILE A 153 -2.38 -9.72 -10.96
C ILE A 153 -2.10 -10.81 -9.92
N ARG A 154 -0.94 -10.82 -9.28
CA ARG A 154 -0.62 -11.80 -8.24
C ARG A 154 -1.50 -11.67 -6.99
N CYS A 155 -1.87 -10.44 -6.63
CA CYS A 155 -2.77 -10.19 -5.51
C CYS A 155 -4.15 -10.81 -5.70
N GLN A 156 -4.67 -10.84 -6.94
CA GLN A 156 -5.94 -11.52 -7.22
C GLN A 156 -5.91 -12.99 -6.82
N GLY A 157 -4.81 -13.69 -7.11
CA GLY A 157 -4.63 -15.09 -6.72
C GLY A 157 -4.58 -15.29 -5.20
N GLY A 158 -4.23 -14.28 -4.44
CA GLY A 158 -4.18 -14.31 -2.98
C GLY A 158 -5.52 -14.05 -2.29
N LEU A 159 -6.53 -13.55 -3.01
CA LEU A 159 -7.83 -13.26 -2.45
C LEU A 159 -8.68 -14.52 -2.31
N LYS A 160 -9.41 -14.61 -1.19
CA LYS A 160 -10.54 -15.51 -1.05
C LYS A 160 -11.71 -15.05 -1.92
N ASP A 161 -12.71 -15.92 -2.08
CA ASP A 161 -13.98 -15.53 -2.69
C ASP A 161 -14.56 -14.32 -1.94
N ASN A 162 -14.99 -13.32 -2.69
CA ASN A 162 -15.43 -12.02 -2.16
C ASN A 162 -14.36 -11.19 -1.44
N GLY A 163 -13.09 -11.58 -1.54
CA GLY A 163 -11.96 -10.79 -1.06
C GLY A 163 -11.79 -9.50 -1.86
N VAL A 164 -11.19 -8.49 -1.23
CA VAL A 164 -11.04 -7.15 -1.79
C VAL A 164 -9.61 -6.67 -1.65
N ILE A 165 -9.10 -6.02 -2.69
CA ILE A 165 -7.85 -5.26 -2.62
C ILE A 165 -8.22 -3.81 -2.32
N ILE A 166 -7.55 -3.19 -1.35
CA ILE A 166 -7.68 -1.77 -1.08
C ILE A 166 -6.34 -1.10 -1.39
N LEU A 167 -6.36 -0.20 -2.34
CA LEU A 167 -5.22 0.61 -2.75
C LEU A 167 -5.43 2.04 -2.27
N LYS A 168 -4.53 2.55 -1.46
CA LYS A 168 -4.55 3.93 -0.98
C LYS A 168 -3.20 4.56 -1.25
N ASP A 169 -3.17 5.64 -2.04
CA ASP A 169 -1.91 6.29 -2.40
C ASP A 169 -2.10 7.74 -2.81
N ASN A 170 -0.98 8.42 -2.92
CA ASN A 170 -0.89 9.73 -3.51
C ASN A 170 -1.25 9.65 -5.00
N VAL A 171 -2.01 10.63 -5.47
CA VAL A 171 -2.45 10.71 -6.86
C VAL A 171 -2.11 12.08 -7.41
N ALA A 172 -1.34 12.12 -8.50
CA ALA A 172 -1.00 13.37 -9.18
C ALA A 172 -2.27 13.98 -9.81
N ARG A 173 -2.30 15.29 -9.87
CA ARG A 173 -3.40 15.99 -10.55
C ARG A 173 -3.40 15.74 -12.04
N GLU A 174 -2.21 15.57 -12.61
CA GLU A 174 -2.02 15.26 -14.03
C GLU A 174 -0.68 14.53 -14.24
N GLY A 175 -0.71 13.45 -15.02
CA GLY A 175 0.49 12.74 -15.46
C GLY A 175 1.15 11.89 -14.38
N CYS A 176 2.44 11.75 -14.52
CA CYS A 176 3.29 10.99 -13.60
C CYS A 176 4.45 11.88 -13.16
N ILE A 177 4.66 11.98 -11.86
CA ILE A 177 5.67 12.82 -11.24
C ILE A 177 6.63 11.95 -10.46
N LEU A 178 7.95 12.19 -10.61
CA LEU A 178 8.96 11.56 -9.77
C LEU A 178 9.20 12.43 -8.53
N ASP A 179 8.99 11.87 -7.35
CA ASP A 179 9.47 12.44 -6.10
C ASP A 179 10.93 12.02 -5.91
N CYS A 180 11.83 12.98 -6.07
CA CYS A 180 13.27 12.72 -5.99
C CYS A 180 13.76 12.48 -4.56
N LEU A 181 12.98 12.81 -3.54
CA LEU A 181 13.36 12.64 -2.14
C LEU A 181 13.44 11.15 -1.79
N ASP A 182 12.38 10.41 -2.05
CA ASP A 182 12.26 8.99 -1.71
C ASP A 182 12.32 8.06 -2.92
N SER A 183 12.49 8.62 -4.12
CA SER A 183 12.49 7.87 -5.38
C SER A 183 11.19 7.11 -5.61
N SER A 184 10.06 7.78 -5.43
CA SER A 184 8.73 7.25 -5.75
C SER A 184 8.11 7.98 -6.93
N VAL A 185 7.19 7.33 -7.61
CA VAL A 185 6.36 7.97 -8.64
C VAL A 185 4.97 8.23 -8.11
N ILE A 186 4.42 9.39 -8.48
CA ILE A 186 3.05 9.75 -8.18
C ILE A 186 2.30 9.76 -9.51
N ARG A 187 1.34 8.85 -9.66
CA ARG A 187 0.54 8.68 -10.88
C ARG A 187 -0.77 9.44 -10.76
N ASP A 188 -1.26 9.95 -11.88
CA ASP A 188 -2.63 10.48 -11.89
C ASP A 188 -3.66 9.34 -11.88
N LEU A 189 -4.92 9.70 -11.67
CA LEU A 189 -5.99 8.72 -11.52
C LEU A 189 -6.23 7.93 -12.82
N ASN A 190 -6.07 8.56 -13.99
CA ASN A 190 -6.22 7.89 -15.28
C ASN A 190 -5.16 6.81 -15.48
N ILE A 191 -3.92 7.06 -15.09
CA ILE A 191 -2.83 6.07 -15.15
C ILE A 191 -3.13 4.90 -14.22
N LEU A 192 -3.55 5.17 -12.97
CA LEU A 192 -3.96 4.12 -12.04
C LEU A 192 -5.11 3.29 -12.56
N HIS A 193 -6.16 3.92 -13.08
CA HIS A 193 -7.31 3.22 -13.67
C HIS A 193 -6.88 2.30 -14.80
N SER A 194 -6.00 2.77 -15.67
CA SER A 194 -5.50 1.95 -16.79
C SER A 194 -4.72 0.73 -16.31
N LEU A 195 -3.87 0.87 -15.31
CA LEU A 195 -3.13 -0.25 -14.73
C LEU A 195 -4.06 -1.25 -14.05
N ILE A 196 -5.06 -0.78 -13.33
CA ILE A 196 -6.07 -1.62 -12.68
C ILE A 196 -6.87 -2.41 -13.72
N GLU A 197 -7.35 -1.75 -14.76
CA GLU A 197 -8.07 -2.40 -15.85
C GLU A 197 -7.22 -3.44 -16.59
N MET A 198 -5.96 -3.12 -16.88
CA MET A 198 -5.02 -4.06 -17.51
C MET A 198 -4.74 -5.28 -16.64
N SER A 199 -4.83 -5.16 -15.32
CA SER A 199 -4.69 -6.30 -14.39
C SER A 199 -5.90 -7.24 -14.38
N GLY A 200 -7.01 -6.84 -14.99
CA GLY A 200 -8.28 -7.59 -14.95
C GLY A 200 -9.15 -7.28 -13.73
N LEU A 201 -8.69 -6.41 -12.85
CA LEU A 201 -9.48 -5.97 -11.69
C LEU A 201 -10.53 -4.95 -12.09
N THR A 202 -11.64 -4.93 -11.34
CA THR A 202 -12.72 -3.95 -11.49
C THR A 202 -12.68 -3.01 -10.29
N ILE A 203 -12.77 -1.71 -10.55
CA ILE A 203 -12.90 -0.72 -9.48
C ILE A 203 -14.32 -0.81 -8.92
N LEU A 204 -14.43 -1.28 -7.68
CA LEU A 204 -15.71 -1.39 -6.99
C LEU A 204 -16.13 -0.05 -6.41
N ARG A 205 -15.18 0.71 -5.90
CA ARG A 205 -15.38 2.05 -5.38
C ARG A 205 -14.08 2.83 -5.32
N GLU A 206 -14.19 4.15 -5.44
CA GLU A 206 -13.09 5.07 -5.18
C GLU A 206 -13.58 6.30 -4.42
N GLU A 207 -12.78 6.76 -3.48
CA GLU A 207 -13.05 7.97 -2.69
C GLU A 207 -11.76 8.75 -2.50
N ARG A 208 -11.85 10.07 -2.59
CA ARG A 208 -10.75 10.95 -2.24
C ARG A 208 -10.64 11.07 -0.72
N GLN A 209 -9.42 11.04 -0.19
CA GLN A 209 -9.14 11.37 1.20
C GLN A 209 -9.51 12.82 1.47
N GLU A 210 -10.35 13.04 2.45
CA GLU A 210 -10.72 14.38 2.91
C GLU A 210 -9.96 14.75 4.19
N GLY A 211 -9.96 16.03 4.54
CA GLY A 211 -9.37 16.52 5.77
C GLY A 211 -7.86 16.74 5.73
N PHE A 212 -7.21 16.49 4.58
CA PHE A 212 -5.81 16.83 4.37
C PHE A 212 -5.70 18.28 3.87
N PRO A 213 -4.60 18.99 4.19
CA PRO A 213 -4.38 20.33 3.68
C PRO A 213 -4.38 20.39 2.14
N GLU A 214 -4.90 21.48 1.57
CA GLU A 214 -5.01 21.64 0.10
C GLU A 214 -3.65 21.61 -0.62
N GLN A 215 -2.59 22.02 0.06
CA GLN A 215 -1.23 21.97 -0.49
C GLN A 215 -0.66 20.57 -0.59
N CYS A 216 -1.22 19.60 0.10
CA CYS A 216 -0.80 18.21 0.00
C CYS A 216 -1.19 17.61 -1.34
N VAL A 217 -0.40 16.66 -1.82
CA VAL A 217 -0.78 15.84 -2.96
C VAL A 217 -2.08 15.11 -2.62
N PRO A 218 -3.08 15.10 -3.51
CA PRO A 218 -4.31 14.35 -3.26
C PRO A 218 -4.03 12.87 -2.96
N VAL A 219 -4.81 12.31 -2.06
CA VAL A 219 -4.76 10.87 -1.72
C VAL A 219 -6.12 10.27 -2.06
N TRP A 220 -6.11 9.10 -2.69
CA TRP A 220 -7.32 8.36 -3.05
C TRP A 220 -7.29 6.95 -2.50
N MET A 221 -8.47 6.45 -2.17
CA MET A 221 -8.72 5.06 -1.75
C MET A 221 -9.55 4.38 -2.83
N LEU A 222 -9.09 3.20 -3.28
CA LEU A 222 -9.77 2.40 -4.29
C LEU A 222 -10.00 0.98 -3.73
N ALA A 223 -11.22 0.48 -3.88
CA ALA A 223 -11.56 -0.92 -3.62
C ALA A 223 -11.65 -1.65 -4.97
N LEU A 224 -10.93 -2.77 -5.07
CA LEU A 224 -10.74 -3.53 -6.30
C LEU A 224 -11.17 -4.98 -6.14
#